data_3a36874181db3da53bbeb0509e4c3bd3
#
_entry.id   3a36874181db3da53bbeb0509e4c3bd3
#
_cell.length_a   1.000
_cell.length_b   1.000
_cell.length_c   1.000
_cell.angle_alpha   90.00
_cell.angle_beta   90.00
_cell.angle_gamma   90.00
#
_symmetry.space_group_name_H-M   'P 1'
#
loop_
_entity.id
_entity.type
_entity.pdbx_description
1 polymer ?
#
loop_
_entity_poly.entity_id
_entity_poly.type
_entity_poly.pdbx_seq_one_letter_code
_entity_poly.pdbx_strand_id
1 'polypeptide(L)'
;MSDFDIETIRRQVRAMDFVRGTPTEVAMWREDMAESRANIAIEDMIPTPNEDAFFDMLLDEGVSPPLVSQILLRLLDHPDADRSLPITPLPTSANV
;
A
#
# COMPACT_ATOMS: atom_id res chain seq x y z
N MET A 1 11.66 7.89 11.36
CA MET A 1 10.59 7.49 10.44
C MET A 1 10.59 5.99 10.29
N SER A 2 9.43 5.37 10.41
CA SER A 2 9.34 3.91 10.34
C SER A 2 9.09 3.46 8.90
N ASP A 3 9.84 2.47 8.45
CA ASP A 3 9.59 1.83 7.17
C ASP A 3 8.40 0.88 7.31
N PHE A 4 7.80 0.52 6.17
CA PHE A 4 6.76 -0.49 6.15
C PHE A 4 7.36 -1.87 6.44
N ASP A 5 6.76 -2.58 7.38
CA ASP A 5 7.12 -3.99 7.62
C ASP A 5 6.32 -4.85 6.64
N ILE A 6 6.94 -5.13 5.50
CA ILE A 6 6.28 -5.79 4.38
C ILE A 6 5.69 -7.14 4.79
N GLU A 7 6.43 -7.95 5.54
CA GLU A 7 5.96 -9.29 5.92
C GLU A 7 4.77 -9.23 6.89
N THR A 8 4.81 -8.32 7.85
CA THR A 8 3.71 -8.17 8.81
C THR A 8 2.45 -7.67 8.09
N ILE A 9 2.60 -6.67 7.20
CA ILE A 9 1.48 -6.12 6.46
C ILE A 9 0.91 -7.17 5.50
N ARG A 10 1.77 -7.95 4.84
CA ARG A 10 1.31 -9.03 3.95
C ARG A 10 0.44 -10.03 4.71
N ARG A 11 0.82 -10.41 5.91
CA ARG A 11 0.03 -11.34 6.72
C ARG A 11 -1.33 -10.75 7.07
N GLN A 12 -1.38 -9.47 7.41
CA GLN A 12 -2.64 -8.79 7.72
C GLN A 12 -3.54 -8.71 6.48
N VAL A 13 -2.95 -8.38 5.32
CA VAL A 13 -3.69 -8.31 4.06
C VAL A 13 -4.24 -9.69 3.67
N ARG A 14 -3.46 -10.75 3.84
CA ARG A 14 -3.92 -12.10 3.55
C ARG A 14 -5.08 -12.54 4.44
N ALA A 15 -5.12 -12.03 5.66
CA ALA A 15 -6.20 -12.32 6.59
C ALA A 15 -7.46 -11.49 6.33
N MET A 16 -7.37 -10.45 5.50
CA MET A 16 -8.51 -9.60 5.16
C MET A 16 -9.47 -10.31 4.20
N ASP A 17 -10.75 -10.04 4.38
CA ASP A 17 -11.79 -10.52 3.48
C ASP A 17 -12.11 -9.42 2.48
N PHE A 18 -11.61 -9.57 1.26
CA PHE A 18 -11.85 -8.61 0.17
C PHE A 18 -11.78 -9.32 -1.18
N VAL A 19 -12.35 -8.68 -2.19
CA VAL A 19 -12.30 -9.23 -3.56
C VAL A 19 -10.93 -8.96 -4.16
N ARG A 20 -10.19 -10.03 -4.43
CA ARG A 20 -8.87 -9.92 -5.04
C ARG A 20 -9.00 -9.73 -6.54
N GLY A 21 -8.12 -8.92 -7.11
CA GLY A 21 -8.07 -8.72 -8.55
C GLY A 21 -7.64 -10.00 -9.27
N THR A 22 -8.14 -10.16 -10.51
CA THR A 22 -7.68 -11.24 -11.39
C THR A 22 -6.26 -10.93 -11.86
N PRO A 23 -5.51 -11.94 -12.36
CA PRO A 23 -4.18 -11.67 -12.92
C PRO A 23 -4.17 -10.59 -14.01
N THR A 24 -5.22 -10.54 -14.83
CA THR A 24 -5.34 -9.51 -15.87
C THR A 24 -5.53 -8.12 -15.25
N GLU A 25 -6.38 -8.01 -14.23
CA GLU A 25 -6.59 -6.76 -13.54
C GLU A 25 -5.33 -6.28 -12.83
N VAL A 26 -4.63 -7.18 -12.16
CA VAL A 26 -3.38 -6.86 -11.47
C VAL A 26 -2.34 -6.34 -12.47
N ALA A 27 -2.22 -6.96 -13.64
CA ALA A 27 -1.28 -6.52 -14.66
C ALA A 27 -1.60 -5.09 -15.12
N MET A 28 -2.89 -4.77 -15.30
CA MET A 28 -3.32 -3.43 -15.67
C MET A 28 -3.00 -2.43 -14.57
N TRP A 29 -3.24 -2.79 -13.32
CA TRP A 29 -2.94 -1.92 -12.19
C TRP A 29 -1.44 -1.65 -12.06
N ARG A 30 -0.60 -2.65 -12.37
CA ARG A 30 0.85 -2.47 -12.35
C ARG A 30 1.29 -1.48 -13.43
N GLU A 31 0.68 -1.51 -14.60
CA GLU A 31 0.98 -0.54 -15.67
C GLU A 31 0.58 0.88 -15.24
N ASP A 32 -0.61 1.02 -14.67
CA ASP A 32 -1.09 2.32 -14.19
C ASP A 32 -0.18 2.89 -13.10
N MET A 33 0.27 2.03 -12.20
CA MET A 33 1.18 2.45 -11.12
C MET A 33 2.54 2.86 -11.67
N ALA A 34 3.04 2.15 -12.69
CA ALA A 34 4.31 2.51 -13.33
C ALA A 34 4.23 3.88 -13.99
N GLU A 35 3.11 4.20 -14.65
CA GLU A 35 2.89 5.53 -15.23
C GLU A 35 2.85 6.61 -14.17
N SER A 36 2.12 6.37 -13.07
CA SER A 36 2.06 7.31 -11.96
C SER A 36 3.45 7.54 -11.36
N ARG A 37 4.23 6.48 -11.22
CA ARG A 37 5.58 6.56 -10.68
C ARG A 37 6.48 7.40 -11.55
N ALA A 38 6.37 7.25 -12.88
CA ALA A 38 7.14 8.06 -13.83
C ALA A 38 6.80 9.54 -13.69
N ASN A 39 5.51 9.87 -13.54
CA ASN A 39 5.08 11.25 -13.35
C ASN A 39 5.60 11.82 -12.02
N ILE A 40 5.58 11.05 -10.96
CA ILE A 40 6.10 11.44 -9.65
C ILE A 40 7.61 11.71 -9.74
N ALA A 41 8.34 10.85 -10.46
CA ALA A 41 9.79 11.01 -10.62
C ALA A 41 10.15 12.33 -11.30
N ILE A 42 9.31 12.78 -12.26
CA ILE A 42 9.52 14.08 -12.92
C ILE A 42 9.40 15.23 -11.91
N GLU A 43 8.58 15.04 -10.88
CA GLU A 43 8.36 16.06 -9.85
C GLU A 43 9.32 15.90 -8.66
N ASP A 44 10.37 15.11 -8.79
CA ASP A 44 11.37 14.82 -7.74
C ASP A 44 10.79 14.11 -6.50
N MET A 45 9.64 13.47 -6.65
CA MET A 45 8.99 12.73 -5.56
C MET A 45 9.19 11.22 -5.76
N ILE A 46 10.45 10.77 -5.74
CA ILE A 46 10.79 9.38 -6.01
C ILE A 46 10.52 8.53 -4.76
N PRO A 47 9.69 7.47 -4.88
CA PRO A 47 9.45 6.57 -3.76
C PRO A 47 10.73 5.87 -3.31
N THR A 48 10.81 5.57 -2.01
CA THR A 48 11.91 4.76 -1.49
C THR A 48 11.77 3.31 -1.93
N PRO A 49 12.86 2.52 -1.91
CA PRO A 49 12.75 1.08 -2.20
C PRO A 49 11.75 0.35 -1.30
N ASN A 50 11.63 0.76 -0.05
CA ASN A 50 10.66 0.17 0.87
C ASN A 50 9.22 0.50 0.46
N GLU A 51 8.96 1.74 0.04
CA GLU A 51 7.65 2.12 -0.47
C GLU A 51 7.29 1.36 -1.75
N ASP A 52 8.24 1.22 -2.66
CA ASP A 52 8.05 0.42 -3.88
C ASP A 52 7.70 -1.04 -3.52
N ALA A 53 8.42 -1.62 -2.58
CA ALA A 53 8.18 -2.99 -2.14
C ALA A 53 6.80 -3.13 -1.50
N PHE A 54 6.37 -2.14 -0.75
CA PHE A 54 5.05 -2.11 -0.13
C PHE A 54 3.93 -2.13 -1.19
N PHE A 55 4.00 -1.24 -2.17
CA PHE A 55 2.99 -1.19 -3.22
C PHE A 55 3.01 -2.45 -4.10
N ASP A 56 4.20 -2.94 -4.43
CA ASP A 56 4.34 -4.17 -5.21
C ASP A 56 3.72 -5.36 -4.47
N MET A 57 3.93 -5.46 -3.17
CA MET A 57 3.36 -6.51 -2.35
C MET A 57 1.83 -6.46 -2.36
N LEU A 58 1.24 -5.27 -2.23
CA LEU A 58 -0.22 -5.13 -2.25
C LEU A 58 -0.81 -5.57 -3.60
N LEU A 59 -0.18 -5.18 -4.70
CA LEU A 59 -0.63 -5.62 -6.02
C LEU A 59 -0.48 -7.12 -6.18
N ASP A 60 0.61 -7.70 -5.68
CA ASP A 60 0.85 -9.14 -5.70
C ASP A 60 -0.25 -9.89 -4.95
N GLU A 61 -0.77 -9.30 -3.87
CA GLU A 61 -1.88 -9.88 -3.11
C GLU A 61 -3.26 -9.60 -3.74
N GLY A 62 -3.30 -8.93 -4.88
CA GLY A 62 -4.56 -8.66 -5.58
C GLY A 62 -5.36 -7.48 -5.04
N VAL A 63 -4.70 -6.56 -4.33
CA VAL A 63 -5.36 -5.39 -3.77
C VAL A 63 -5.59 -4.34 -4.86
N SER A 64 -6.85 -3.89 -5.00
CA SER A 64 -7.18 -2.86 -6.00
C SER A 64 -6.62 -1.49 -5.59
N PRO A 65 -6.37 -0.58 -6.57
CA PRO A 65 -5.84 0.74 -6.26
C PRO A 65 -6.63 1.53 -5.21
N PRO A 66 -7.97 1.58 -5.22
CA PRO A 66 -8.71 2.26 -4.16
C PRO A 66 -8.43 1.66 -2.79
N LEU A 67 -8.32 0.34 -2.69
CA LEU A 67 -8.04 -0.32 -1.44
C LEU A 67 -6.59 -0.10 -1.00
N VAL A 68 -5.65 -0.02 -1.95
CA VAL A 68 -4.26 0.34 -1.65
C VAL A 68 -4.21 1.68 -0.93
N SER A 69 -4.94 2.68 -1.44
CA SER A 69 -5.00 3.99 -0.80
C SER A 69 -5.57 3.92 0.61
N GLN A 70 -6.62 3.15 0.82
CA GLN A 70 -7.23 3.00 2.14
C GLN A 70 -6.30 2.29 3.12
N ILE A 71 -5.59 1.26 2.67
CA ILE A 71 -4.61 0.57 3.50
C ILE A 71 -3.50 1.52 3.91
N LEU A 72 -3.01 2.32 2.97
CA LEU A 72 -1.96 3.29 3.27
C LEU A 72 -2.43 4.32 4.31
N LEU A 73 -3.62 4.88 4.13
CA LEU A 73 -4.18 5.83 5.09
C LEU A 73 -4.32 5.20 6.47
N ARG A 74 -4.75 3.94 6.53
CA ARG A 74 -4.90 3.25 7.81
C ARG A 74 -3.56 3.00 8.49
N LEU A 75 -2.53 2.65 7.72
CA LEU A 75 -1.19 2.45 8.26
C LEU A 75 -0.61 3.73 8.83
N LEU A 76 -0.89 4.86 8.20
CA LEU A 76 -0.44 6.18 8.65
C LEU A 76 -1.34 6.78 9.72
N ASP A 77 -2.41 6.06 10.11
CA ASP A 77 -3.40 6.50 11.09
C ASP A 77 -4.01 7.86 10.71
N HIS A 78 -4.27 8.04 9.41
CA HIS A 78 -4.83 9.27 8.88
C HIS A 78 -6.30 9.40 9.31
N PRO A 79 -6.80 10.63 9.60
CA PRO A 79 -8.20 10.83 9.98
C PRO A 79 -9.22 10.31 8.97
N ASP A 80 -8.88 10.31 7.68
CA ASP A 80 -9.76 9.85 6.61
C ASP A 80 -9.68 8.34 6.37
N ALA A 81 -8.87 7.62 7.15
CA ALA A 81 -8.73 6.17 6.99
C ALA A 81 -10.00 5.45 7.39
N ASP A 82 -10.28 4.36 6.69
CA ASP A 82 -11.38 3.46 7.05
C ASP A 82 -10.96 2.64 8.27
N ARG A 83 -11.51 2.99 9.42
CA ARG A 83 -11.13 2.37 10.69
C ARG A 83 -11.69 0.95 10.85
N SER A 84 -12.54 0.52 9.92
CA SER A 84 -13.04 -0.86 9.92
C SER A 84 -12.03 -1.84 9.31
N LEU A 85 -11.00 -1.34 8.63
CA LEU A 85 -9.96 -2.20 8.07
C LEU A 85 -9.15 -2.88 9.18
N PRO A 86 -8.95 -4.20 9.11
CA PRO A 86 -8.20 -4.92 10.15
C PRO A 86 -6.68 -4.78 9.98
N ILE A 87 -6.23 -3.59 9.68
CA ILE A 87 -4.82 -3.27 9.52
C ILE A 87 -4.37 -2.46 10.74
N THR A 88 -3.28 -2.88 11.34
CA THR A 88 -2.70 -2.17 12.49
C THR A 88 -1.87 -0.99 12.01
N PRO A 89 -2.12 0.23 12.50
CA PRO A 89 -1.29 1.37 12.14
C PRO A 89 0.18 1.14 12.47
N LEU A 90 1.06 1.75 11.68
CA LEU A 90 2.49 1.68 11.94
C LEU A 90 2.82 2.34 13.28
N PRO A 91 3.83 1.84 14.01
CA PRO A 91 4.31 2.52 15.20
C PRO A 91 4.78 3.91 14.85
N THR A 92 4.39 4.89 15.65
CA THR A 92 4.88 6.25 15.44
C THR A 92 6.22 6.41 16.11
N SER A 93 7.16 7.07 15.44
CA SER A 93 8.45 7.36 16.03
C SER A 93 8.40 8.56 16.97
N ALA A 94 7.28 9.26 17.00
CA ALA A 94 7.14 10.48 17.81
C ALA A 94 7.19 10.22 19.31
N ASN A 95 6.93 9.01 19.71
CA ASN A 95 6.96 8.61 21.11
C ASN A 95 8.37 8.32 21.61
N VAL A 96 9.31 8.42 20.77
CA VAL A 96 10.71 8.13 21.10
C VAL A 96 11.35 9.35 21.70
#